data_1f93cf54ed72ced20a92d68d2502d2da
#
_entry.id   1f93cf54ed72ced20a92d68d2502d2da
#
_cell.length_a   1.000
_cell.length_b   1.000
_cell.length_c   1.000
_cell.angle_alpha   90.00
_cell.angle_beta   90.00
_cell.angle_gamma   90.00
#
_symmetry.space_group_name_H-M   'P 1'
#
loop_
_entity.id
_entity.type
_entity.pdbx_description
1 polymer ?
#
loop_
_entity_poly.entity_id
_entity_poly.type
_entity_poly.pdbx_seq_one_letter_code
_entity_poly.pdbx_strand_id
1 'polypeptide(L)'
;MHHGEIDLETAQALQLLNTAIDQFELPSSKLDETVIVASWNIREFGKKPRPKKALHLVAEVLGQFDLISLVELRENMADVRQVLEYLGPYWQAIYSDSVDDWRGNWERLGFIFDKRAVQFNGFAGNVHPARIKEGNEYLAEKSFWRPPYMASFCSGNFDFIAISAHIRWGTSNVARQAEIARFAEWVKKKTERAEVADSDVIVFGDFNTEGQDMIDDLLQHGLKIPEPLLGARTNVKQTQHYDHLLF
;
A
#
# COMPACT_ATOMS: atom_id res chain seq x y z
N MET A 1 9.63 -16.15 11.71
CA MET A 1 9.32 -15.04 12.62
C MET A 1 10.07 -15.14 13.90
N HIS A 2 10.33 -14.02 14.58
CA HIS A 2 11.15 -13.94 15.80
C HIS A 2 10.34 -13.33 16.94
N HIS A 3 9.29 -14.04 17.38
CA HIS A 3 8.42 -13.53 18.44
C HIS A 3 9.11 -13.45 19.83
N GLY A 4 10.22 -14.16 20.04
CA GLY A 4 10.90 -14.22 21.32
C GLY A 4 10.04 -14.89 22.43
N GLU A 5 10.21 -14.46 23.67
CA GLU A 5 9.36 -14.90 24.77
C GLU A 5 8.02 -14.14 24.74
N ILE A 6 6.93 -14.88 24.70
CA ILE A 6 5.55 -14.36 24.68
C ILE A 6 4.74 -14.95 25.81
N ASP A 7 3.74 -14.21 26.29
CA ASP A 7 2.79 -14.72 27.27
C ASP A 7 1.79 -15.72 26.68
N LEU A 8 1.10 -16.44 27.54
CA LEU A 8 0.14 -17.48 27.15
C LEU A 8 -1.00 -16.90 26.28
N GLU A 9 -1.48 -15.70 26.60
CA GLU A 9 -2.57 -15.05 25.85
C GLU A 9 -2.14 -14.74 24.42
N THR A 10 -0.92 -14.22 24.24
CA THR A 10 -0.34 -13.94 22.91
C THR A 10 -0.12 -15.25 22.14
N ALA A 11 0.40 -16.29 22.79
CA ALA A 11 0.60 -17.60 22.16
C ALA A 11 -0.72 -18.21 21.65
N GLN A 12 -1.78 -18.17 22.46
CA GLN A 12 -3.10 -18.64 22.07
C GLN A 12 -3.69 -17.82 20.92
N ALA A 13 -3.52 -16.50 20.93
CA ALA A 13 -3.99 -15.64 19.85
C ALA A 13 -3.27 -15.91 18.53
N LEU A 14 -1.95 -16.13 18.56
CA LEU A 14 -1.17 -16.53 17.39
C LEU A 14 -1.60 -17.90 16.84
N GLN A 15 -1.85 -18.87 17.73
CA GLN A 15 -2.33 -20.18 17.31
C GLN A 15 -3.69 -20.10 16.60
N LEU A 16 -4.63 -19.31 17.13
CA LEU A 16 -5.92 -19.07 16.49
C LEU A 16 -5.77 -18.37 15.13
N LEU A 17 -4.91 -17.36 15.07
CA LEU A 17 -4.64 -16.65 13.82
C LEU A 17 -4.05 -17.59 12.78
N ASN A 18 -3.04 -18.38 13.12
CA ASN A 18 -2.40 -19.31 12.17
C ASN A 18 -3.40 -20.36 11.68
N THR A 19 -4.25 -20.89 12.57
CA THR A 19 -5.34 -21.79 12.16
C THR A 19 -6.28 -21.13 11.14
N ALA A 20 -6.57 -19.83 11.31
CA ALA A 20 -7.39 -19.10 10.36
C ALA A 20 -6.65 -18.83 9.03
N ILE A 21 -5.36 -18.48 9.08
CA ILE A 21 -4.53 -18.28 7.89
C ILE A 21 -4.44 -19.56 7.05
N ASP A 22 -4.23 -20.70 7.68
CA ASP A 22 -4.15 -22.01 7.01
C ASP A 22 -5.43 -22.34 6.21
N GLN A 23 -6.60 -21.83 6.64
CA GLN A 23 -7.86 -22.01 5.94
C GLN A 23 -7.98 -21.21 4.64
N PHE A 24 -7.16 -20.16 4.46
CA PHE A 24 -7.18 -19.37 3.23
C PHE A 24 -6.35 -19.97 2.09
N GLU A 25 -5.60 -21.05 2.34
CA GLU A 25 -4.78 -21.72 1.34
C GLU A 25 -3.91 -20.74 0.53
N LEU A 26 -3.29 -19.77 1.22
CA LEU A 26 -2.43 -18.79 0.56
C LEU A 26 -1.35 -19.52 -0.24
N PRO A 27 -1.06 -19.08 -1.49
CA PRO A 27 0.00 -19.68 -2.27
C PRO A 27 1.34 -19.54 -1.53
N SER A 28 2.18 -20.57 -1.57
CA SER A 28 3.54 -20.45 -1.04
C SER A 28 4.37 -19.56 -1.95
N SER A 29 5.12 -18.62 -1.36
CA SER A 29 6.13 -17.86 -2.10
C SER A 29 7.18 -18.84 -2.64
N LYS A 30 7.49 -18.70 -3.93
CA LYS A 30 8.60 -19.41 -4.58
C LYS A 30 9.61 -18.37 -4.98
N LEU A 31 10.75 -18.37 -4.30
CA LEU A 31 11.84 -17.45 -4.60
C LEU A 31 12.17 -17.50 -6.10
N ASP A 32 12.32 -16.34 -6.70
CA ASP A 32 12.62 -16.11 -8.13
C ASP A 32 11.51 -16.55 -9.14
N GLU A 33 10.38 -17.11 -8.68
CA GLU A 33 9.29 -17.52 -9.58
C GLU A 33 8.00 -16.73 -9.34
N THR A 34 7.68 -16.40 -8.07
CA THR A 34 6.43 -15.74 -7.70
C THR A 34 6.67 -14.68 -6.64
N VAL A 35 5.89 -13.61 -6.67
CA VAL A 35 5.82 -12.60 -5.62
C VAL A 35 4.40 -12.51 -5.09
N ILE A 36 4.25 -12.63 -3.77
CA ILE A 36 2.95 -12.50 -3.10
C ILE A 36 2.85 -11.09 -2.55
N VAL A 37 1.87 -10.34 -3.05
CA VAL A 37 1.71 -8.93 -2.72
C VAL A 37 0.42 -8.67 -1.96
N ALA A 38 0.41 -7.65 -1.09
CA ALA A 38 -0.76 -7.23 -0.35
C ALA A 38 -0.87 -5.72 -0.22
N SER A 39 -2.09 -5.25 0.01
CA SER A 39 -2.41 -3.88 0.41
C SER A 39 -3.16 -3.89 1.73
N TRP A 40 -2.78 -3.04 2.67
CA TRP A 40 -3.44 -2.97 3.97
C TRP A 40 -3.52 -1.54 4.51
N ASN A 41 -4.74 -1.02 4.67
CA ASN A 41 -4.95 0.12 5.53
C ASN A 41 -4.88 -0.35 7.00
N ILE A 42 -3.72 -0.16 7.63
CA ILE A 42 -3.46 -0.63 9.00
C ILE A 42 -4.05 0.30 10.07
N ARG A 43 -4.78 1.31 9.66
CA ARG A 43 -5.53 2.26 10.46
C ARG A 43 -4.74 2.92 11.58
N GLU A 44 -4.33 4.18 11.35
CA GLU A 44 -3.68 5.03 12.36
C GLU A 44 -2.49 4.36 13.11
N PHE A 45 -1.67 3.60 12.40
CA PHE A 45 -0.58 2.83 12.97
C PHE A 45 0.56 3.75 13.47
N GLY A 46 0.78 3.74 14.80
CA GLY A 46 1.71 4.65 15.46
C GLY A 46 1.08 5.94 16.02
N LYS A 47 -0.24 6.16 15.87
CA LYS A 47 -0.94 7.26 16.55
C LYS A 47 -0.97 7.08 18.06
N LYS A 48 -1.18 5.83 18.50
CA LYS A 48 -1.04 5.38 19.89
C LYS A 48 -0.32 4.05 19.88
N PRO A 49 0.56 3.79 20.85
CA PRO A 49 1.23 2.50 20.96
C PRO A 49 0.23 1.35 20.96
N ARG A 50 0.46 0.36 20.13
CA ARG A 50 -0.35 -0.85 20.11
C ARG A 50 0.09 -1.83 21.22
N PRO A 51 -0.83 -2.62 21.79
CA PRO A 51 -0.44 -3.70 22.67
C PRO A 51 0.54 -4.66 21.98
N LYS A 52 1.52 -5.19 22.72
CA LYS A 52 2.51 -6.13 22.17
C LYS A 52 1.85 -7.30 21.43
N LYS A 53 0.81 -7.89 22.04
CA LYS A 53 0.02 -8.94 21.40
C LYS A 53 -0.46 -8.53 19.99
N ALA A 54 -0.98 -7.31 19.81
CA ALA A 54 -1.44 -6.86 18.51
C ALA A 54 -0.27 -6.72 17.50
N LEU A 55 0.91 -6.30 17.94
CA LEU A 55 2.09 -6.20 17.07
C LEU A 55 2.59 -7.59 16.64
N HIS A 56 2.52 -8.61 17.51
CA HIS A 56 2.80 -10.00 17.16
C HIS A 56 1.83 -10.51 16.08
N LEU A 57 0.54 -10.24 16.22
CA LEU A 57 -0.47 -10.65 15.23
C LEU A 57 -0.29 -9.92 13.90
N VAL A 58 0.05 -8.62 13.93
CA VAL A 58 0.38 -7.83 12.73
C VAL A 58 1.58 -8.44 12.00
N ALA A 59 2.66 -8.76 12.73
CA ALA A 59 3.83 -9.40 12.13
C ALA A 59 3.48 -10.74 11.49
N GLU A 60 2.64 -11.56 12.15
CA GLU A 60 2.22 -12.86 11.63
C GLU A 60 1.46 -12.74 10.29
N VAL A 61 0.54 -11.77 10.21
CA VAL A 61 -0.19 -11.48 8.95
C VAL A 61 0.76 -10.98 7.86
N LEU A 62 1.62 -9.99 8.19
CA LEU A 62 2.55 -9.43 7.19
C LEU A 62 3.52 -10.47 6.65
N GLY A 63 3.94 -11.41 7.51
CA GLY A 63 4.86 -12.48 7.13
C GLY A 63 4.30 -13.52 6.15
N GLN A 64 3.02 -13.41 5.78
CA GLN A 64 2.40 -14.24 4.74
C GLN A 64 2.64 -13.72 3.32
N PHE A 65 3.21 -12.54 3.16
CA PHE A 65 3.39 -11.86 1.88
C PHE A 65 4.87 -11.49 1.68
N ASP A 66 5.27 -11.24 0.44
CA ASP A 66 6.63 -10.83 0.10
C ASP A 66 6.78 -9.31 0.04
N LEU A 67 5.74 -8.60 -0.41
CA LEU A 67 5.67 -7.13 -0.50
C LEU A 67 4.30 -6.64 -0.08
N ILE A 68 4.27 -5.74 0.88
CA ILE A 68 3.03 -5.19 1.42
C ILE A 68 3.06 -3.66 1.33
N SER A 69 2.03 -3.09 0.70
CA SER A 69 1.75 -1.66 0.79
C SER A 69 0.95 -1.37 2.05
N LEU A 70 1.45 -0.46 2.89
CA LEU A 70 0.77 0.01 4.09
C LEU A 70 0.39 1.48 3.95
N VAL A 71 -0.85 1.80 4.29
CA VAL A 71 -1.32 3.18 4.41
C VAL A 71 -1.73 3.48 5.85
N GLU A 72 -1.85 4.76 6.18
CA GLU A 72 -2.10 5.26 7.54
C GLU A 72 -0.98 4.99 8.56
N LEU A 73 0.26 4.91 8.11
CA LEU A 73 1.42 4.96 9.00
C LEU A 73 1.55 6.37 9.58
N ARG A 74 1.65 6.49 10.89
CA ARG A 74 1.78 7.78 11.57
C ARG A 74 3.25 8.16 11.75
N GLU A 75 3.50 9.37 12.19
CA GLU A 75 4.84 9.89 12.40
C GLU A 75 5.67 9.04 13.37
N ASN A 76 5.05 8.50 14.42
CA ASN A 76 5.73 7.59 15.34
C ASN A 76 5.84 6.17 14.75
N MET A 77 7.04 5.84 14.31
CA MET A 77 7.35 4.56 13.67
C MET A 77 7.80 3.47 14.67
N ALA A 78 7.59 3.65 15.99
CA ALA A 78 8.03 2.67 16.99
C ALA A 78 7.36 1.30 16.79
N ASP A 79 6.04 1.29 16.54
CA ASP A 79 5.30 0.07 16.29
C ASP A 79 5.77 -0.64 15.00
N VAL A 80 6.08 0.12 13.94
CA VAL A 80 6.64 -0.44 12.68
C VAL A 80 8.00 -1.09 12.95
N ARG A 81 8.89 -0.44 13.69
CA ARG A 81 10.19 -1.02 14.06
C ARG A 81 10.02 -2.31 14.85
N GLN A 82 9.11 -2.34 15.82
CA GLN A 82 8.85 -3.54 16.61
C GLN A 82 8.32 -4.68 15.76
N VAL A 83 7.41 -4.39 14.82
CA VAL A 83 6.90 -5.40 13.87
C VAL A 83 8.04 -5.93 12.98
N LEU A 84 8.94 -5.07 12.50
CA LEU A 84 10.10 -5.51 11.71
C LEU A 84 11.07 -6.39 12.52
N GLU A 85 11.24 -6.12 13.82
CA GLU A 85 12.02 -6.99 14.72
C GLU A 85 11.38 -8.39 14.82
N TYR A 86 10.05 -8.48 14.93
CA TYR A 86 9.34 -9.76 14.96
C TYR A 86 9.38 -10.51 13.62
N LEU A 87 9.32 -9.80 12.52
CA LEU A 87 9.49 -10.37 11.18
C LEU A 87 10.92 -10.89 10.95
N GLY A 88 11.92 -10.23 11.51
CA GLY A 88 13.31 -10.65 11.50
C GLY A 88 14.21 -9.90 10.49
N PRO A 89 15.50 -10.28 10.39
CA PRO A 89 16.53 -9.48 9.76
C PRO A 89 16.46 -9.35 8.24
N TYR A 90 15.65 -10.17 7.61
CA TYR A 90 15.44 -10.11 6.16
C TYR A 90 14.38 -9.10 5.74
N TRP A 91 13.61 -8.59 6.69
CA TRP A 91 12.55 -7.63 6.39
C TRP A 91 13.05 -6.19 6.42
N GLN A 92 12.50 -5.41 5.53
CA GLN A 92 12.82 -3.99 5.39
C GLN A 92 11.53 -3.20 5.14
N ALA A 93 11.54 -1.93 5.56
CA ALA A 93 10.50 -0.97 5.22
C ALA A 93 11.10 0.26 4.55
N ILE A 94 10.38 0.79 3.58
CA ILE A 94 10.60 2.12 3.02
C ILE A 94 9.27 2.89 3.10
N TYR A 95 9.32 4.20 3.29
CA TYR A 95 8.12 5.00 3.46
C TYR A 95 8.31 6.43 2.96
N SER A 96 7.19 7.04 2.60
CA SER A 96 7.13 8.44 2.19
C SER A 96 7.44 9.38 3.36
N ASP A 97 7.64 10.63 3.07
CA ASP A 97 7.51 11.65 4.09
C ASP A 97 6.04 11.79 4.55
N SER A 98 5.83 12.34 5.75
CA SER A 98 4.50 12.66 6.23
C SER A 98 3.97 13.90 5.53
N VAL A 99 2.69 13.91 5.24
CA VAL A 99 2.04 15.13 4.74
C VAL A 99 1.81 16.07 5.91
N ASP A 100 2.47 17.24 5.84
CA ASP A 100 2.25 18.32 6.79
C ASP A 100 0.99 19.08 6.38
N ASP A 101 -0.10 18.83 7.08
CA ASP A 101 -1.42 19.40 6.82
C ASP A 101 -1.91 20.05 8.12
N TRP A 102 -2.46 21.25 7.99
CA TRP A 102 -2.95 22.00 9.16
C TRP A 102 -4.04 21.23 9.90
N ARG A 103 -3.75 20.71 11.08
CA ARG A 103 -4.51 19.70 11.84
C ARG A 103 -4.59 18.34 11.13
N GLY A 104 -3.66 18.05 10.25
CA GLY A 104 -3.59 16.82 9.50
C GLY A 104 -3.20 15.61 10.34
N ASN A 105 -3.29 14.49 9.68
CA ASN A 105 -3.10 13.20 10.32
C ASN A 105 -1.63 12.75 10.35
N TRP A 106 -0.70 13.49 9.73
CA TRP A 106 0.73 13.15 9.63
C TRP A 106 0.94 11.71 9.11
N GLU A 107 0.20 11.39 8.05
CA GLU A 107 0.20 10.05 7.48
C GLU A 107 1.35 9.86 6.51
N ARG A 108 1.92 8.64 6.55
CA ARG A 108 2.88 8.13 5.59
C ARG A 108 2.28 6.94 4.85
N LEU A 109 2.75 6.76 3.63
CA LEU A 109 2.58 5.54 2.84
C LEU A 109 3.90 4.77 2.90
N GLY A 110 3.84 3.44 2.88
CA GLY A 110 5.06 2.65 2.94
C GLY A 110 4.92 1.28 2.34
N PHE A 111 6.08 0.68 2.10
CA PHE A 111 6.19 -0.73 1.72
C PHE A 111 7.02 -1.46 2.75
N ILE A 112 6.55 -2.64 3.15
CA ILE A 112 7.31 -3.62 3.94
C ILE A 112 7.54 -4.82 3.03
N PHE A 113 8.75 -5.35 3.01
CA PHE A 113 9.11 -6.44 2.10
C PHE A 113 10.18 -7.35 2.66
N ASP A 114 10.14 -8.63 2.23
CA ASP A 114 11.17 -9.62 2.50
C ASP A 114 12.27 -9.53 1.43
N LYS A 115 13.48 -9.14 1.83
CA LYS A 115 14.64 -8.98 0.93
C LYS A 115 15.09 -10.27 0.25
N ARG A 116 14.60 -11.43 0.68
CA ARG A 116 14.89 -12.70 0.04
C ARG A 116 14.07 -12.90 -1.24
N ALA A 117 12.85 -12.38 -1.24
CA ALA A 117 11.91 -12.50 -2.36
C ALA A 117 11.85 -11.23 -3.22
N VAL A 118 12.01 -10.05 -2.61
CA VAL A 118 11.87 -8.76 -3.30
C VAL A 118 13.05 -7.86 -3.00
N GLN A 119 13.68 -7.31 -4.01
CA GLN A 119 14.78 -6.36 -3.90
C GLN A 119 14.30 -4.95 -4.24
N PHE A 120 14.68 -3.98 -3.41
CA PHE A 120 14.45 -2.57 -3.68
C PHE A 120 15.56 -2.02 -4.58
N ASN A 121 15.20 -1.49 -5.76
CA ASN A 121 16.14 -1.02 -6.78
C ASN A 121 16.74 0.38 -6.50
N GLY A 122 16.47 0.97 -5.33
CA GLY A 122 17.04 2.26 -4.92
C GLY A 122 16.25 3.49 -5.38
N PHE A 123 15.19 3.31 -6.17
CA PHE A 123 14.32 4.41 -6.60
C PHE A 123 13.03 4.43 -5.80
N ALA A 124 12.77 5.52 -5.09
CA ALA A 124 11.49 5.77 -4.42
C ALA A 124 11.23 7.28 -4.31
N GLY A 125 9.97 7.68 -4.32
CA GLY A 125 9.60 9.08 -4.15
C GLY A 125 8.10 9.32 -4.15
N ASN A 126 7.71 10.52 -3.71
CA ASN A 126 6.34 10.96 -3.80
C ASN A 126 5.98 11.36 -5.23
N VAL A 127 4.77 10.99 -5.63
CA VAL A 127 4.22 11.33 -6.94
C VAL A 127 3.69 12.76 -6.92
N HIS A 128 4.14 13.54 -7.88
CA HIS A 128 3.64 14.89 -8.10
C HIS A 128 3.02 15.00 -9.50
N PRO A 129 1.86 15.65 -9.66
CA PRO A 129 1.31 15.96 -10.96
C PRO A 129 2.29 16.80 -11.82
N ALA A 130 2.15 16.71 -13.13
CA ALA A 130 2.93 17.54 -14.03
C ALA A 130 2.62 19.03 -13.82
N ARG A 131 3.62 19.89 -14.02
CA ARG A 131 3.38 21.33 -14.05
C ARG A 131 2.63 21.68 -15.34
N ILE A 132 1.65 22.55 -15.24
CA ILE A 132 0.98 23.13 -16.40
C ILE A 132 1.66 24.44 -16.80
N LYS A 133 1.64 24.77 -18.08
CA LYS A 133 2.20 26.02 -18.58
C LYS A 133 1.05 26.93 -19.03
N GLU A 134 0.93 28.08 -18.41
CA GLU A 134 0.02 29.15 -18.82
C GLU A 134 0.83 30.38 -19.25
N GLY A 135 0.81 30.68 -20.55
CA GLY A 135 1.65 31.74 -21.12
C GLY A 135 3.14 31.41 -20.92
N ASN A 136 3.86 32.26 -20.17
CA ASN A 136 5.27 32.08 -19.84
C ASN A 136 5.51 31.53 -18.43
N GLU A 137 4.46 31.21 -17.66
CA GLU A 137 4.56 30.73 -16.28
C GLU A 137 4.27 29.24 -16.19
N TYR A 138 5.01 28.56 -15.29
CA TYR A 138 4.76 27.18 -14.92
C TYR A 138 4.02 27.16 -13.60
N LEU A 139 2.78 26.67 -13.64
CA LEU A 139 1.92 26.56 -12.48
C LEU A 139 1.91 25.12 -11.97
N ALA A 140 1.83 24.95 -10.64
CA ALA A 140 1.56 23.65 -10.06
C ALA A 140 0.10 23.27 -10.33
N GLU A 141 -0.11 22.12 -10.94
CA GLU A 141 -1.44 21.55 -11.01
C GLU A 141 -1.95 21.21 -9.60
N LYS A 142 -3.27 21.04 -9.44
CA LYS A 142 -3.85 20.58 -8.16
C LYS A 142 -3.16 19.29 -7.73
N SER A 143 -2.47 19.33 -6.60
CA SER A 143 -1.81 18.16 -6.03
C SER A 143 -2.83 17.11 -5.58
N PHE A 144 -2.36 15.90 -5.37
CA PHE A 144 -3.11 14.91 -4.60
C PHE A 144 -3.29 15.38 -3.15
N TRP A 145 -4.36 14.97 -2.51
CA TRP A 145 -4.56 15.25 -1.08
C TRP A 145 -3.42 14.65 -0.25
N ARG A 146 -3.08 13.40 -0.56
CA ARG A 146 -1.83 12.76 -0.13
C ARG A 146 -1.08 12.32 -1.38
N PRO A 147 0.14 12.83 -1.60
CA PRO A 147 0.93 12.38 -2.73
C PRO A 147 1.13 10.86 -2.69
N PRO A 148 0.74 10.11 -3.73
CA PRO A 148 1.05 8.69 -3.80
C PRO A 148 2.55 8.45 -3.66
N TYR A 149 2.93 7.31 -3.10
CA TYR A 149 4.32 6.91 -2.92
C TYR A 149 4.67 5.79 -3.88
N MET A 150 5.71 5.97 -4.65
CA MET A 150 6.14 5.03 -5.67
C MET A 150 7.55 4.54 -5.38
N ALA A 151 7.80 3.24 -5.63
CA ALA A 151 9.12 2.63 -5.48
C ALA A 151 9.33 1.55 -6.53
N SER A 152 10.59 1.36 -6.97
CA SER A 152 10.98 0.32 -7.91
C SER A 152 11.50 -0.89 -7.18
N PHE A 153 11.00 -2.06 -7.56
CA PHE A 153 11.38 -3.35 -7.01
C PHE A 153 11.69 -4.35 -8.11
N CYS A 154 12.40 -5.42 -7.73
CA CYS A 154 12.57 -6.58 -8.57
C CYS A 154 12.37 -7.87 -7.76
N SER A 155 11.81 -8.89 -8.41
CA SER A 155 11.65 -10.25 -7.88
C SER A 155 12.06 -11.24 -8.97
N GLY A 156 13.19 -11.93 -8.78
CA GLY A 156 13.79 -12.71 -9.85
C GLY A 156 14.10 -11.85 -11.08
N ASN A 157 13.47 -12.18 -12.21
CA ASN A 157 13.58 -11.42 -13.48
C ASN A 157 12.44 -10.45 -13.72
N PHE A 158 11.58 -10.23 -12.74
CA PHE A 158 10.43 -9.33 -12.84
C PHE A 158 10.73 -8.01 -12.14
N ASP A 159 11.02 -6.98 -12.91
CA ASP A 159 11.14 -5.60 -12.46
C ASP A 159 9.79 -4.91 -12.52
N PHE A 160 9.45 -4.10 -11.51
CA PHE A 160 8.17 -3.40 -11.49
C PHE A 160 8.22 -2.13 -10.63
N ILE A 161 7.28 -1.24 -10.91
CA ILE A 161 7.01 -0.06 -10.08
C ILE A 161 5.80 -0.34 -9.19
N ALA A 162 6.00 -0.32 -7.89
CA ALA A 162 4.92 -0.34 -6.91
C ALA A 162 4.46 1.09 -6.58
N ILE A 163 3.16 1.36 -6.63
CA ILE A 163 2.57 2.66 -6.31
C ILE A 163 1.56 2.47 -5.18
N SER A 164 1.81 3.08 -4.04
CA SER A 164 0.88 3.14 -2.90
C SER A 164 0.10 4.44 -2.93
N ALA A 165 -1.22 4.37 -2.79
CA ALA A 165 -2.10 5.53 -2.77
C ALA A 165 -3.07 5.47 -1.57
N HIS A 166 -3.37 6.63 -0.99
CA HIS A 166 -4.45 6.78 -0.03
C HIS A 166 -5.27 8.00 -0.41
N ILE A 167 -6.33 7.77 -1.19
CA ILE A 167 -7.22 8.82 -1.68
C ILE A 167 -8.02 9.39 -0.51
N ARG A 168 -8.32 10.65 -0.60
CA ARG A 168 -9.01 11.41 0.45
C ARG A 168 -10.32 10.75 0.89
N TRP A 169 -10.49 10.66 2.20
CA TRP A 169 -11.80 10.49 2.82
C TRP A 169 -12.51 11.84 2.93
N GLY A 170 -13.80 11.86 3.14
CA GLY A 170 -14.56 13.07 3.43
C GLY A 170 -15.93 13.10 2.74
N THR A 171 -16.70 14.15 2.98
CA THR A 171 -18.09 14.27 2.55
C THR A 171 -18.26 14.62 1.06
N SER A 172 -17.18 15.03 0.36
CA SER A 172 -17.26 15.42 -1.04
C SER A 172 -16.87 14.27 -1.98
N ASN A 173 -17.87 13.51 -2.43
CA ASN A 173 -17.67 12.46 -3.44
C ASN A 173 -17.13 13.03 -4.75
N VAL A 174 -17.57 14.23 -5.16
CA VAL A 174 -17.07 14.90 -6.38
C VAL A 174 -15.57 15.16 -6.32
N ALA A 175 -15.07 15.65 -5.17
CA ALA A 175 -13.63 15.92 -5.01
C ALA A 175 -12.80 14.62 -4.97
N ARG A 176 -13.35 13.55 -4.37
CA ARG A 176 -12.72 12.24 -4.32
C ARG A 176 -12.67 11.61 -5.71
N GLN A 177 -13.77 11.60 -6.44
CA GLN A 177 -13.87 11.11 -7.81
C GLN A 177 -12.89 11.83 -8.74
N ALA A 178 -12.81 13.16 -8.65
CA ALA A 178 -11.83 13.93 -9.43
C ALA A 178 -10.37 13.60 -9.07
N GLU A 179 -10.09 13.22 -7.83
CA GLU A 179 -8.75 12.78 -7.41
C GLU A 179 -8.42 11.39 -7.96
N ILE A 180 -9.39 10.46 -7.92
CA ILE A 180 -9.27 9.11 -8.50
C ILE A 180 -8.99 9.19 -10.01
N ALA A 181 -9.79 9.95 -10.75
CA ALA A 181 -9.63 10.11 -12.19
C ALA A 181 -8.26 10.71 -12.54
N ARG A 182 -7.79 11.73 -11.79
CA ARG A 182 -6.46 12.31 -11.97
C ARG A 182 -5.35 11.31 -11.68
N PHE A 183 -5.52 10.48 -10.66
CA PHE A 183 -4.56 9.43 -10.32
C PHE A 183 -4.45 8.40 -11.46
N ALA A 184 -5.58 7.90 -11.96
CA ALA A 184 -5.61 6.93 -13.06
C ALA A 184 -4.98 7.51 -14.35
N GLU A 185 -5.30 8.76 -14.68
CA GLU A 185 -4.67 9.48 -15.81
C GLU A 185 -3.15 9.64 -15.62
N TRP A 186 -2.71 9.92 -14.40
CA TRP A 186 -1.29 10.06 -14.11
C TRP A 186 -0.57 8.71 -14.28
N VAL A 187 -1.13 7.60 -13.79
CA VAL A 187 -0.55 6.26 -13.97
C VAL A 187 -0.42 5.94 -15.45
N LYS A 188 -1.47 6.14 -16.24
CA LYS A 188 -1.43 5.96 -17.70
C LYS A 188 -0.29 6.75 -18.34
N LYS A 189 -0.22 8.06 -18.08
CA LYS A 189 0.84 8.91 -18.62
C LYS A 189 2.24 8.46 -18.19
N LYS A 190 2.36 7.84 -17.01
CA LYS A 190 3.63 7.32 -16.51
C LYS A 190 4.06 6.06 -17.26
N THR A 191 3.14 5.14 -17.50
CA THR A 191 3.41 3.86 -18.18
C THR A 191 3.61 4.00 -19.69
N GLU A 192 2.97 5.00 -20.32
CA GLU A 192 3.09 5.26 -21.77
C GLU A 192 4.34 6.03 -22.18
N ARG A 193 5.18 6.52 -21.25
CA ARG A 193 6.40 7.26 -21.59
C ARG A 193 7.45 6.30 -22.13
N ALA A 194 7.99 6.61 -23.31
CA ALA A 194 9.04 5.82 -23.95
C ALA A 194 10.36 5.72 -23.15
N GLU A 195 10.57 6.62 -22.18
CA GLU A 195 11.77 6.72 -21.35
C GLU A 195 11.57 6.18 -19.93
N VAL A 196 10.47 5.45 -19.69
CA VAL A 196 10.19 4.87 -18.37
C VAL A 196 11.16 3.70 -18.11
N ALA A 197 11.71 3.67 -16.92
CA ALA A 197 12.66 2.62 -16.53
C ALA A 197 11.99 1.23 -16.46
N ASP A 198 10.68 1.21 -16.19
CA ASP A 198 9.86 0.02 -16.18
C ASP A 198 8.40 0.38 -16.48
N SER A 199 7.74 -0.39 -17.34
CA SER A 199 6.33 -0.25 -17.70
C SER A 199 5.40 -1.10 -16.83
N ASP A 200 5.94 -2.10 -16.12
CA ASP A 200 5.17 -2.95 -15.24
C ASP A 200 4.85 -2.21 -13.94
N VAL A 201 3.58 -2.00 -13.70
CA VAL A 201 3.10 -1.20 -12.56
C VAL A 201 2.12 -2.01 -11.74
N ILE A 202 2.33 -2.06 -10.43
CA ILE A 202 1.37 -2.58 -9.47
C ILE A 202 0.93 -1.43 -8.56
N VAL A 203 -0.36 -1.17 -8.54
CA VAL A 203 -0.97 -0.11 -7.74
C VAL A 203 -1.66 -0.72 -6.53
N PHE A 204 -1.43 -0.13 -5.37
CA PHE A 204 -1.98 -0.54 -4.08
C PHE A 204 -2.64 0.63 -3.38
N GLY A 205 -3.61 0.39 -2.55
CA GLY A 205 -4.01 1.37 -1.58
C GLY A 205 -5.49 1.43 -1.27
N ASP A 206 -5.82 2.37 -0.38
CA ASP A 206 -7.17 2.73 -0.01
C ASP A 206 -7.65 3.90 -0.89
N PHE A 207 -8.53 3.59 -1.82
CA PHE A 207 -9.10 4.57 -2.75
C PHE A 207 -10.40 5.17 -2.25
N ASN A 208 -10.93 4.68 -1.14
CA ASN A 208 -12.20 5.15 -0.56
C ASN A 208 -13.34 5.18 -1.58
N THR A 209 -13.39 4.21 -2.49
CA THR A 209 -14.39 4.15 -3.55
C THR A 209 -15.79 3.88 -2.99
N GLU A 210 -16.71 4.80 -3.25
CA GLU A 210 -18.11 4.68 -2.89
C GLU A 210 -18.95 4.59 -4.16
N GLY A 211 -19.26 3.36 -4.58
CA GLY A 211 -20.04 3.11 -5.80
C GLY A 211 -19.19 2.76 -7.02
N GLN A 212 -19.88 2.21 -8.03
CA GLN A 212 -19.24 1.68 -9.23
C GLN A 212 -18.60 2.78 -10.08
N ASP A 213 -19.18 3.98 -10.13
CA ASP A 213 -18.66 5.10 -10.92
C ASP A 213 -17.20 5.45 -10.57
N MET A 214 -16.84 5.41 -9.27
CA MET A 214 -15.47 5.68 -8.83
C MET A 214 -14.51 4.55 -9.21
N ILE A 215 -14.99 3.31 -9.21
CA ILE A 215 -14.23 2.15 -9.66
C ILE A 215 -14.01 2.25 -11.17
N ASP A 216 -15.03 2.60 -11.92
CA ASP A 216 -14.97 2.78 -13.39
C ASP A 216 -13.96 3.89 -13.75
N ASP A 217 -13.96 5.01 -13.02
CA ASP A 217 -12.97 6.08 -13.20
C ASP A 217 -11.53 5.60 -12.91
N LEU A 218 -11.35 4.76 -11.89
CA LEU A 218 -10.05 4.17 -11.58
C LEU A 218 -9.55 3.24 -12.70
N LEU A 219 -10.46 2.51 -13.33
CA LEU A 219 -10.16 1.55 -14.41
C LEU A 219 -10.13 2.17 -15.81
N GLN A 220 -10.60 3.41 -15.96
CA GLN A 220 -10.81 4.09 -17.26
C GLN A 220 -9.57 4.13 -18.17
N HIS A 221 -8.37 4.07 -17.59
CA HIS A 221 -7.11 4.23 -18.31
C HIS A 221 -6.29 2.95 -18.41
N GLY A 222 -6.92 1.79 -18.29
CA GLY A 222 -6.28 0.50 -18.56
C GLY A 222 -5.82 -0.27 -17.32
N LEU A 223 -5.90 0.32 -16.12
CA LEU A 223 -5.71 -0.43 -14.89
C LEU A 223 -6.78 -1.51 -14.73
N LYS A 224 -6.41 -2.65 -14.17
CA LYS A 224 -7.29 -3.80 -13.98
C LYS A 224 -7.23 -4.29 -12.54
N ILE A 225 -8.37 -4.66 -11.99
CA ILE A 225 -8.46 -5.40 -10.73
C ILE A 225 -8.29 -6.89 -11.06
N PRO A 226 -7.43 -7.65 -10.35
CA PRO A 226 -7.35 -9.10 -10.49
C PRO A 226 -8.72 -9.74 -10.32
N GLU A 227 -9.07 -10.70 -11.19
CA GLU A 227 -10.39 -11.34 -11.19
C GLU A 227 -10.82 -11.88 -9.80
N PRO A 228 -9.96 -12.53 -9.01
CA PRO A 228 -10.33 -13.00 -7.67
C PRO A 228 -10.67 -11.88 -6.67
N LEU A 229 -10.26 -10.64 -6.94
CA LEU A 229 -10.52 -9.48 -6.08
C LEU A 229 -11.74 -8.67 -6.54
N LEU A 230 -12.34 -9.01 -7.67
CA LEU A 230 -13.54 -8.33 -8.15
C LEU A 230 -14.68 -8.49 -7.14
N GLY A 231 -15.24 -7.36 -6.69
CA GLY A 231 -16.32 -7.33 -5.72
C GLY A 231 -15.91 -7.64 -4.27
N ALA A 232 -14.61 -7.79 -3.99
CA ALA A 232 -14.11 -7.91 -2.63
C ALA A 232 -14.53 -6.69 -1.80
N ARG A 233 -14.96 -6.91 -0.56
CA ARG A 233 -15.36 -5.86 0.35
C ARG A 233 -14.31 -5.72 1.43
N THR A 234 -13.63 -4.59 1.45
CA THR A 234 -12.41 -4.39 2.24
C THR A 234 -12.58 -3.49 3.44
N ASN A 235 -13.66 -2.70 3.50
CA ASN A 235 -13.93 -1.88 4.68
C ASN A 235 -14.34 -2.74 5.89
N VAL A 236 -14.20 -2.21 7.11
CA VAL A 236 -14.48 -2.91 8.38
C VAL A 236 -15.90 -3.52 8.44
N LYS A 237 -16.87 -2.88 7.81
CA LYS A 237 -18.27 -3.38 7.75
C LYS A 237 -18.50 -4.38 6.63
N GLN A 238 -17.51 -4.65 5.79
CA GLN A 238 -17.62 -5.51 4.61
C GLN A 238 -18.78 -5.11 3.68
N THR A 239 -18.95 -3.80 3.46
CA THR A 239 -20.01 -3.23 2.63
C THR A 239 -19.49 -2.51 1.41
N GLN A 240 -18.22 -2.09 1.41
CA GLN A 240 -17.58 -1.28 0.36
C GLN A 240 -16.22 -1.86 -0.03
N HIS A 241 -15.82 -1.63 -1.27
CA HIS A 241 -14.54 -2.00 -1.83
C HIS A 241 -13.62 -0.76 -1.82
N TYR A 242 -12.98 -0.46 -0.69
CA TYR A 242 -12.13 0.73 -0.53
C TYR A 242 -10.69 0.49 -0.94
N ASP A 243 -10.14 -0.68 -0.54
CA ASP A 243 -8.77 -1.04 -0.87
C ASP A 243 -8.73 -1.78 -2.20
N HIS A 244 -7.84 -1.34 -3.09
CA HIS A 244 -7.64 -1.94 -4.39
C HIS A 244 -6.20 -2.37 -4.60
N LEU A 245 -6.03 -3.45 -5.35
CA LEU A 245 -4.81 -3.87 -5.99
C LEU A 245 -5.07 -3.88 -7.50
N LEU A 246 -4.21 -3.21 -8.28
CA LEU A 246 -4.41 -3.01 -9.72
C LEU A 246 -3.08 -3.23 -10.45
N PHE A 247 -3.18 -3.62 -11.71
CA PHE A 247 -2.04 -3.80 -12.62
C PHE A 247 -2.39 -3.38 -14.03
#